data_3246130eca9c3931a5d7a1e3d85a0e24
#
_entry.id   3246130eca9c3931a5d7a1e3d85a0e24
#
_cell.length_a   1.000
_cell.length_b   1.000
_cell.length_c   1.000
_cell.angle_alpha   90.00
_cell.angle_beta   90.00
_cell.angle_gamma   90.00
#
_symmetry.space_group_name_H-M   'P 1'
#
loop_
_entity.id
_entity.type
_entity.pdbx_description
1 polymer ?
#
loop_
_entity_poly.entity_id
_entity_poly.type
_entity_poly.pdbx_seq_one_letter_code
_entity_poly.pdbx_strand_id
1 'polypeptide(L)'
;PGKKKKASGDASKGERVFKNLCGVCHSLSSHSTGPALGGIGGANIASGDGFSYSSALSSKATLKWSAANLDRWLKSPANFAPGNAMAFAGIPSAKDRADLIAYLMG
;
A
#
# COMPACT_ATOMS: atom_id res chain seq x y z
N PRO A 1 14.62 2.08 20.57
CA PRO A 1 14.64 2.07 20.17
C PRO A 1 14.47 2.26 19.50
N GLY A 2 14.38 2.16 19.46
CA GLY A 2 14.28 2.31 18.65
C GLY A 2 14.07 2.51 17.92
N LYS A 3 13.96 2.63 17.95
CA LYS A 3 13.88 2.83 17.30
C LYS A 3 13.95 3.04 16.34
N LYS A 4 13.93 3.07 16.17
CA LYS A 4 14.06 3.20 15.33
C LYS A 4 13.97 3.49 14.46
N LYS A 5 13.93 3.64 14.28
CA LYS A 5 13.90 3.82 13.53
C LYS A 5 13.97 4.23 12.72
N LYS A 6 13.95 4.45 12.40
CA LYS A 6 13.99 4.81 11.67
C LYS A 6 13.51 5.40 10.81
N ALA A 7 13.93 5.96 10.88
CA ALA A 7 13.69 6.76 9.72
C ALA A 7 12.36 6.69 9.12
N SER A 8 11.68 5.82 9.54
CA SER A 8 10.37 5.60 9.00
C SER A 8 9.42 6.72 9.29
N GLY A 9 8.29 6.71 8.72
CA GLY A 9 7.29 7.73 8.88
C GLY A 9 6.52 7.61 10.18
N ASP A 10 5.59 8.52 10.36
CA ASP A 10 4.72 8.63 11.52
C ASP A 10 3.39 7.95 11.19
N ALA A 11 3.08 6.85 11.89
CA ALA A 11 1.87 6.07 11.62
C ALA A 11 0.58 6.86 11.85
N SER A 12 0.56 7.79 12.81
CA SER A 12 -0.65 8.58 13.04
C SER A 12 -0.90 9.58 11.91
N LYS A 13 0.15 10.12 11.30
CA LYS A 13 0.00 10.93 10.09
C LYS A 13 -0.36 10.05 8.90
N GLY A 14 0.19 8.84 8.84
CA GLY A 14 -0.13 7.88 7.80
C GLY A 14 -1.60 7.48 7.81
N GLU A 15 -2.21 7.39 8.98
CA GLU A 15 -3.64 7.15 9.09
C GLU A 15 -4.45 8.23 8.38
N ARG A 16 -4.05 9.48 8.52
CA ARG A 16 -4.72 10.58 7.81
C ARG A 16 -4.55 10.49 6.31
N VAL A 17 -3.33 10.16 5.86
CA VAL A 17 -3.07 9.95 4.43
C VAL A 17 -3.96 8.83 3.91
N PHE A 18 -4.06 7.73 4.64
CA PHE A 18 -4.93 6.60 4.28
C PHE A 18 -6.38 7.06 4.13
N LYS A 19 -6.92 7.75 5.12
CA LYS A 19 -8.31 8.19 5.09
C LYS A 19 -8.59 9.14 3.93
N ASN A 20 -7.65 10.04 3.65
CA ASN A 20 -7.85 11.05 2.62
C ASN A 20 -7.68 10.52 1.20
N LEU A 21 -6.74 9.60 0.99
CA LEU A 21 -6.37 9.15 -0.36
C LEU A 21 -6.78 7.72 -0.67
N CYS A 22 -6.88 6.86 0.32
CA CYS A 22 -7.10 5.43 0.12
C CYS A 22 -8.50 4.99 0.55
N GLY A 23 -9.07 5.66 1.55
CA GLY A 23 -10.33 5.25 2.17
C GLY A 23 -11.54 5.31 1.26
N VAL A 24 -11.45 6.01 0.14
CA VAL A 24 -12.54 6.04 -0.85
C VAL A 24 -12.74 4.66 -1.48
N CYS A 25 -11.65 3.92 -1.68
CA CYS A 25 -11.68 2.63 -2.36
C CYS A 25 -11.27 1.46 -1.48
N HIS A 26 -10.60 1.73 -0.36
CA HIS A 26 -10.05 0.69 0.51
C HIS A 26 -10.57 0.81 1.93
N SER A 27 -10.63 -0.34 2.59
CA SER A 27 -10.86 -0.45 4.03
C SER A 27 -9.77 -1.34 4.61
N LEU A 28 -9.57 -1.32 5.91
CA LEU A 28 -8.63 -2.24 6.56
C LEU A 28 -9.23 -3.64 6.73
N SER A 29 -10.55 -3.71 6.90
CA SER A 29 -11.18 -4.97 7.31
C SER A 29 -12.00 -5.65 6.24
N SER A 30 -12.32 -4.97 5.14
CA SER A 30 -13.17 -5.56 4.11
C SER A 30 -12.76 -5.11 2.71
N HIS A 31 -13.08 -5.95 1.73
CA HIS A 31 -12.91 -5.59 0.33
C HIS A 31 -14.01 -4.62 -0.08
N SER A 32 -13.65 -3.68 -0.94
CA SER A 32 -14.63 -2.78 -1.55
C SER A 32 -14.18 -2.55 -3.00
N THR A 33 -14.01 -1.31 -3.46
CA THR A 33 -13.46 -1.06 -4.79
C THR A 33 -12.04 -1.62 -4.90
N GLY A 34 -11.24 -1.47 -3.83
CA GLY A 34 -9.94 -2.11 -3.71
C GLY A 34 -9.96 -3.19 -2.60
N PRO A 35 -8.91 -3.99 -2.49
CA PRO A 35 -8.85 -5.02 -1.46
C PRO A 35 -8.67 -4.44 -0.06
N ALA A 36 -9.03 -5.22 0.95
CA ALA A 36 -8.77 -4.87 2.34
C ALA A 36 -7.27 -4.73 2.56
N LEU A 37 -6.85 -3.70 3.27
CA LEU A 37 -5.43 -3.39 3.47
C LEU A 37 -4.91 -3.73 4.87
N GLY A 38 -5.76 -4.20 5.77
CA GLY A 38 -5.32 -4.64 7.09
C GLY A 38 -4.38 -5.84 6.96
N GLY A 39 -3.24 -5.79 7.63
CA GLY A 39 -2.26 -6.87 7.57
C GLY A 39 -1.47 -6.97 6.27
N ILE A 40 -1.54 -5.94 5.41
CA ILE A 40 -0.90 -6.02 4.09
C ILE A 40 0.62 -5.97 4.18
N GLY A 41 1.17 -5.33 5.23
CA GLY A 41 2.61 -5.25 5.39
C GLY A 41 3.23 -6.63 5.54
N GLY A 42 4.18 -6.97 4.68
CA GLY A 42 4.84 -8.26 4.67
C GLY A 42 4.10 -9.39 3.99
N ALA A 43 2.83 -9.18 3.61
CA ALA A 43 2.07 -10.19 2.87
C ALA A 43 2.54 -10.23 1.41
N ASN A 44 2.29 -11.34 0.74
CA ASN A 44 2.57 -11.43 -0.69
C ASN A 44 1.65 -10.49 -1.46
N ILE A 45 2.14 -9.96 -2.56
CA ILE A 45 1.36 -9.09 -3.42
C ILE A 45 0.22 -9.93 -4.02
N ALA A 46 -0.96 -9.33 -4.12
CA ALA A 46 -2.16 -9.97 -4.68
C ALA A 46 -2.58 -11.25 -3.96
N SER A 47 -2.38 -11.30 -2.64
CA SER A 47 -2.63 -12.54 -1.88
C SER A 47 -3.94 -12.51 -1.06
N GLY A 48 -4.68 -11.41 -1.09
CA GLY A 48 -5.93 -11.33 -0.33
C GLY A 48 -7.01 -12.23 -0.89
N ASP A 49 -7.62 -13.03 -0.03
CA ASP A 49 -8.69 -13.95 -0.45
C ASP A 49 -9.95 -13.18 -0.78
N GLY A 50 -10.66 -13.64 -1.82
CA GLY A 50 -11.95 -13.10 -2.16
C GLY A 50 -11.93 -11.80 -2.95
N PHE A 51 -10.78 -11.37 -3.41
CA PHE A 51 -10.66 -10.18 -4.26
C PHE A 51 -10.00 -10.53 -5.59
N SER A 52 -10.54 -10.00 -6.68
CA SER A 52 -9.99 -10.21 -8.03
C SER A 52 -8.96 -9.13 -8.34
N TYR A 53 -7.69 -9.53 -8.36
CA TYR A 53 -6.59 -8.61 -8.68
C TYR A 53 -6.39 -8.52 -10.18
N SER A 54 -5.84 -7.39 -10.65
CA SER A 54 -5.42 -7.26 -12.04
C SER A 54 -4.31 -8.25 -12.34
N SER A 55 -4.18 -8.64 -13.61
CA SER A 55 -3.09 -9.52 -14.01
C SER A 55 -1.73 -8.86 -13.78
N ALA A 56 -1.67 -7.53 -13.89
CA ALA A 56 -0.45 -6.78 -13.62
C ALA A 56 0.04 -6.99 -12.18
N LEU A 57 -0.87 -6.97 -11.20
CA LEU A 57 -0.50 -7.24 -9.80
C LEU A 57 -0.31 -8.72 -9.55
N SER A 58 -1.15 -9.57 -10.13
CA SER A 58 -1.04 -11.03 -9.94
C SER A 58 0.30 -11.56 -10.44
N SER A 59 0.86 -10.96 -11.47
CA SER A 59 2.17 -11.36 -11.99
C SER A 59 3.31 -11.06 -11.00
N LYS A 60 3.06 -10.28 -9.97
CA LYS A 60 4.03 -9.94 -8.93
C LYS A 60 3.78 -10.70 -7.62
N ALA A 61 2.96 -11.74 -7.65
CA ALA A 61 2.53 -12.44 -6.43
C ALA A 61 3.66 -13.16 -5.69
N THR A 62 4.83 -13.34 -6.31
CA THR A 62 5.99 -13.90 -5.64
C THR A 62 6.72 -12.88 -4.77
N LEU A 63 6.41 -11.60 -4.93
CA LEU A 63 7.02 -10.52 -4.15
C LEU A 63 6.16 -10.23 -2.93
N LYS A 64 6.79 -9.59 -1.93
CA LYS A 64 6.08 -9.20 -0.71
C LYS A 64 5.87 -7.69 -0.68
N TRP A 65 4.83 -7.27 0.04
CA TRP A 65 4.61 -5.86 0.34
C TRP A 65 5.56 -5.42 1.45
N SER A 66 6.85 -5.40 1.12
CA SER A 66 7.87 -4.79 1.97
C SER A 66 7.71 -3.27 1.93
N ALA A 67 8.36 -2.58 2.87
CA ALA A 67 8.35 -1.11 2.85
C ALA A 67 8.87 -0.57 1.51
N ALA A 68 9.90 -1.19 0.94
CA ALA A 68 10.47 -0.75 -0.34
C ALA A 68 9.48 -0.94 -1.49
N ASN A 69 8.80 -2.08 -1.56
CA ASN A 69 7.83 -2.34 -2.62
C ASN A 69 6.58 -1.47 -2.46
N LEU A 70 6.14 -1.24 -1.22
CA LEU A 70 5.04 -0.32 -0.96
C LEU A 70 5.41 1.10 -1.41
N ASP A 71 6.63 1.53 -1.16
CA ASP A 71 7.07 2.86 -1.58
C ASP A 71 7.04 2.99 -3.11
N ARG A 72 7.53 1.99 -3.83
CA ARG A 72 7.50 1.99 -5.31
C ARG A 72 6.07 2.03 -5.84
N TRP A 73 5.19 1.20 -5.28
CA TRP A 73 3.78 1.14 -5.68
C TRP A 73 3.10 2.47 -5.43
N LEU A 74 3.28 3.03 -4.23
CA LEU A 74 2.62 4.28 -3.85
C LEU A 74 3.17 5.47 -4.61
N LYS A 75 4.44 5.43 -5.02
CA LYS A 75 5.01 6.51 -5.82
C LYS A 75 4.39 6.55 -7.21
N SER A 76 4.24 5.40 -7.84
CA SER A 76 3.63 5.31 -9.16
C SER A 76 3.12 3.89 -9.40
N PRO A 77 1.83 3.64 -9.12
CA PRO A 77 1.26 2.32 -9.40
C PRO A 77 1.43 1.89 -10.86
N ALA A 78 1.33 2.84 -11.80
CA ALA A 78 1.47 2.52 -13.22
C ALA A 78 2.89 2.06 -13.57
N ASN A 79 3.92 2.59 -12.91
CA ASN A 79 5.30 2.17 -13.15
C ASN A 79 5.61 0.84 -12.49
N PHE A 80 5.09 0.63 -11.28
CA PHE A 80 5.33 -0.62 -10.54
C PHE A 80 4.62 -1.80 -11.19
N ALA A 81 3.38 -1.60 -11.59
CA ALA A 81 2.54 -2.65 -12.20
C ALA A 81 1.75 -2.06 -13.37
N PRO A 82 2.38 -1.92 -14.54
CA PRO A 82 1.70 -1.34 -15.71
C PRO A 82 0.44 -2.14 -16.05
N GLY A 83 -0.65 -1.43 -16.27
CA GLY A 83 -1.94 -2.06 -16.56
C GLY A 83 -2.74 -2.49 -15.35
N ASN A 84 -2.33 -2.08 -14.13
CA ASN A 84 -3.11 -2.39 -12.93
C ASN A 84 -4.47 -1.68 -12.97
N ALA A 85 -5.39 -2.18 -12.13
CA ALA A 85 -6.77 -1.69 -12.13
C ALA A 85 -7.00 -0.51 -11.17
N MET A 86 -6.00 -0.10 -10.42
CA MET A 86 -6.14 0.97 -9.44
C MET A 86 -6.10 2.35 -10.10
N ALA A 87 -7.18 3.11 -9.97
CA ALA A 87 -7.26 4.45 -10.56
C ALA A 87 -6.61 5.47 -9.63
N PHE A 88 -5.29 5.45 -9.53
CA PHE A 88 -4.54 6.30 -8.62
C PHE A 88 -3.19 6.64 -9.23
N ALA A 89 -2.89 7.94 -9.28
CA ALA A 89 -1.67 8.41 -9.93
C ALA A 89 -0.41 8.22 -9.09
N GLY A 90 -0.55 8.15 -7.79
CA GLY A 90 0.57 8.01 -6.88
C GLY A 90 0.69 9.15 -5.88
N ILE A 91 1.60 9.01 -4.93
CA ILE A 91 1.87 10.02 -3.90
C ILE A 91 3.27 10.58 -4.16
N PRO A 92 3.40 11.83 -4.63
CA PRO A 92 4.73 12.36 -4.95
C PRO A 92 5.61 12.64 -3.74
N SER A 93 5.03 12.96 -2.59
CA SER A 93 5.79 13.27 -1.39
C SER A 93 6.36 12.01 -0.75
N ALA A 94 7.69 11.92 -0.65
CA ALA A 94 8.35 10.80 0.02
C ALA A 94 7.99 10.74 1.51
N LYS A 95 7.76 11.89 2.13
CA LYS A 95 7.36 11.96 3.54
C LYS A 95 5.96 11.35 3.74
N ASP A 96 5.02 11.70 2.86
CA ASP A 96 3.66 11.17 2.94
C ASP A 96 3.65 9.66 2.71
N ARG A 97 4.46 9.19 1.75
CA ARG A 97 4.58 7.75 1.52
C ARG A 97 5.14 7.04 2.74
N ALA A 98 6.18 7.60 3.37
CA ALA A 98 6.78 7.01 4.56
C ALA A 98 5.78 6.93 5.71
N ASP A 99 5.00 7.98 5.92
CA ASP A 99 3.97 8.00 6.97
C ASP A 99 2.89 6.96 6.71
N LEU A 100 2.42 6.85 5.47
CA LEU A 100 1.41 5.87 5.09
C LEU A 100 1.95 4.44 5.24
N ILE A 101 3.18 4.20 4.82
CA ILE A 101 3.81 2.88 4.95
C ILE A 101 3.93 2.49 6.43
N ALA A 102 4.31 3.42 7.30
CA ALA A 102 4.37 3.16 8.73
C ALA A 102 3.01 2.71 9.27
N TYR A 103 1.93 3.33 8.80
CA TYR A 103 0.58 2.95 9.19
C TYR A 103 0.22 1.56 8.67
N LEU A 104 0.50 1.28 7.40
CA LEU A 104 0.14 0.01 6.77
C LEU A 104 0.96 -1.17 7.30
N MET A 105 2.20 -0.93 7.70
CA MET A 105 3.08 -1.98 8.23
C MET A 105 2.80 -2.30 9.70
N GLY A 106 2.08 -1.45 10.38
CA GLY A 106 1.79 -1.60 11.80
C GLY A 106 0.76 -2.64 12.20
#